data_40139bbe9e5ff3c7a8f43e617143a410
#
_entry.id   40139bbe9e5ff3c7a8f43e617143a410
#
_cell.length_a   1.000
_cell.length_b   1.000
_cell.length_c   1.000
_cell.angle_alpha   90.00
_cell.angle_beta   90.00
_cell.angle_gamma   90.00
#
_symmetry.space_group_name_H-M   'P 1'
#
loop_
_entity.id
_entity.type
_entity.pdbx_description
1 polymer ?
#
loop_
_entity_poly.entity_id
_entity_poly.type
_entity_poly.pdbx_seq_one_letter_code
_entity_poly.pdbx_strand_id
1 'polypeptide(L)'
;MEKGNSIESLREVKVDRVCDVFNSIEDLFLAASIDKNTFINMVKACFDAAAFNKKIYIVVPYNENMDKVIKGILKYLYRALPFAVRRKVGFTTYVKQPEIKESINIEFLLEGSIKRLTQDVKAGYVFDIADNNFYLEGIDERHHIFIDFVMNNIENEQALNEFFIQADNVCSREKFTIDMYDNILCPSSKNEEVKESTMCMEENEQVEHKHNLVYFLKKLFLNKD
;
A
#
# COMPACT_ATOMS: atom_id res chain seq x y z
N MET A 1 3.24 -19.80 -40.58
CA MET A 1 3.34 -18.72 -39.58
C MET A 1 1.98 -18.04 -39.52
N GLU A 2 1.16 -18.43 -38.55
CA GLU A 2 -0.13 -17.77 -38.31
C GLU A 2 0.14 -16.36 -37.74
N LYS A 3 -0.48 -15.35 -38.37
CA LYS A 3 -0.47 -13.99 -37.84
C LYS A 3 -1.18 -14.00 -36.49
N GLY A 4 -0.46 -13.72 -35.42
CA GLY A 4 -1.04 -13.56 -34.09
C GLY A 4 -2.18 -12.53 -34.15
N ASN A 5 -3.33 -12.88 -33.59
CA ASN A 5 -4.49 -12.01 -33.47
C ASN A 5 -4.07 -10.72 -32.75
N SER A 6 -4.43 -9.58 -33.29
CA SER A 6 -4.18 -8.30 -32.62
C SER A 6 -4.97 -8.21 -31.33
N ILE A 7 -4.49 -7.41 -30.36
CA ILE A 7 -5.17 -7.19 -29.08
C ILE A 7 -6.61 -6.69 -29.29
N GLU A 8 -6.88 -5.97 -30.37
CA GLU A 8 -8.19 -5.47 -30.75
C GLU A 8 -9.22 -6.58 -31.07
N SER A 9 -8.76 -7.82 -31.31
CA SER A 9 -9.63 -8.97 -31.56
C SER A 9 -10.05 -9.74 -30.29
N LEU A 10 -9.51 -9.38 -29.13
CA LEU A 10 -9.87 -10.00 -27.87
C LEU A 10 -11.26 -9.52 -27.41
N ARG A 11 -12.14 -10.47 -27.10
CA ARG A 11 -13.45 -10.13 -26.54
C ARG A 11 -13.28 -9.48 -25.17
N GLU A 12 -13.99 -8.37 -24.95
CA GLU A 12 -14.11 -7.79 -23.62
C GLU A 12 -14.77 -8.81 -22.68
N VAL A 13 -14.03 -9.23 -21.67
CA VAL A 13 -14.56 -10.11 -20.63
C VAL A 13 -15.22 -9.24 -19.58
N LYS A 14 -16.54 -9.28 -19.50
CA LYS A 14 -17.26 -8.70 -18.37
C LYS A 14 -16.94 -9.51 -17.13
N VAL A 15 -16.09 -8.94 -16.27
CA VAL A 15 -15.87 -9.50 -14.93
C VAL A 15 -17.02 -9.02 -14.06
N ASP A 16 -17.85 -9.95 -13.60
CA ASP A 16 -18.84 -9.64 -12.58
C ASP A 16 -18.10 -9.05 -11.37
N ARG A 17 -18.56 -7.88 -10.89
CA ARG A 17 -18.01 -7.31 -9.67
C ARG A 17 -18.18 -8.35 -8.57
N VAL A 18 -17.06 -8.89 -8.12
CA VAL A 18 -17.03 -9.77 -6.95
C VAL A 18 -17.69 -8.99 -5.82
N CYS A 19 -18.72 -9.57 -5.20
CA CYS A 19 -19.42 -8.98 -4.06
C CYS A 19 -18.41 -8.40 -3.09
N ASP A 20 -18.60 -7.16 -2.70
CA ASP A 20 -17.72 -6.51 -1.72
C ASP A 20 -17.62 -7.37 -0.48
N VAL A 21 -16.40 -7.76 -0.14
CA VAL A 21 -16.15 -8.70 0.96
C VAL A 21 -16.56 -8.07 2.29
N PHE A 22 -16.34 -6.74 2.42
CA PHE A 22 -16.77 -5.91 3.54
C PHE A 22 -17.27 -4.57 3.00
N ASN A 23 -18.31 -4.00 3.62
CA ASN A 23 -18.90 -2.72 3.23
C ASN A 23 -18.02 -1.53 3.65
N SER A 24 -17.31 -1.68 4.78
CA SER A 24 -16.41 -0.67 5.33
C SER A 24 -15.11 -1.30 5.85
N ILE A 25 -14.10 -0.47 6.08
CA ILE A 25 -12.87 -0.92 6.72
C ILE A 25 -13.10 -1.28 8.20
N GLU A 26 -14.06 -0.63 8.86
CA GLU A 26 -14.47 -0.92 10.22
C GLU A 26 -15.06 -2.33 10.32
N ASP A 27 -15.86 -2.76 9.34
CA ASP A 27 -16.36 -4.14 9.27
C ASP A 27 -15.22 -5.15 9.16
N LEU A 28 -14.17 -4.82 8.39
CA LEU A 28 -12.98 -5.65 8.33
C LEU A 28 -12.26 -5.69 9.68
N PHE A 29 -12.06 -4.55 10.33
CA PHE A 29 -11.37 -4.49 11.62
C PHE A 29 -12.07 -5.34 12.67
N LEU A 30 -13.39 -5.26 12.71
CA LEU A 30 -14.20 -6.09 13.60
C LEU A 30 -14.07 -7.59 13.27
N ALA A 31 -14.19 -7.95 12.01
CA ALA A 31 -14.13 -9.35 11.58
C ALA A 31 -12.75 -9.98 11.72
N ALA A 32 -11.68 -9.19 11.54
CA ALA A 32 -10.29 -9.62 11.69
C ALA A 32 -9.78 -9.48 13.12
N SER A 33 -10.55 -8.88 14.04
CA SER A 33 -10.12 -8.55 15.42
C SER A 33 -8.82 -7.74 15.45
N ILE A 34 -8.67 -6.78 14.53
CA ILE A 34 -7.53 -5.85 14.49
C ILE A 34 -8.00 -4.42 14.74
N ASP A 35 -7.09 -3.58 15.21
CA ASP A 35 -7.34 -2.16 15.34
C ASP A 35 -6.77 -1.36 14.15
N LYS A 36 -7.11 -0.07 14.11
CA LYS A 36 -6.61 0.86 13.10
C LYS A 36 -5.07 0.93 13.08
N ASN A 37 -4.42 0.87 14.25
CA ASN A 37 -2.96 0.96 14.35
C ASN A 37 -2.29 -0.28 13.76
N THR A 38 -2.83 -1.47 14.01
CA THR A 38 -2.36 -2.71 13.39
C THR A 38 -2.43 -2.63 11.87
N PHE A 39 -3.54 -2.12 11.32
CA PHE A 39 -3.68 -1.94 9.88
C PHE A 39 -2.69 -0.90 9.33
N ILE A 40 -2.50 0.24 10.01
CA ILE A 40 -1.50 1.26 9.67
C ILE A 40 -0.09 0.63 9.63
N ASN A 41 0.25 -0.20 10.60
CA ASN A 41 1.53 -0.90 10.62
C ASN A 41 1.66 -1.89 9.44
N MET A 42 0.59 -2.56 9.02
CA MET A 42 0.61 -3.37 7.80
C MET A 42 0.88 -2.51 6.55
N VAL A 43 0.29 -1.32 6.45
CA VAL A 43 0.57 -0.38 5.35
C VAL A 43 2.03 0.05 5.36
N LYS A 44 2.59 0.44 6.52
CA LYS A 44 4.01 0.80 6.68
C LYS A 44 4.93 -0.36 6.31
N ALA A 45 4.60 -1.57 6.74
CA ALA A 45 5.34 -2.78 6.38
C ALA A 45 5.37 -3.02 4.86
N CYS A 46 4.30 -2.69 4.13
CA CYS A 46 4.28 -2.79 2.66
C CYS A 46 5.24 -1.80 1.99
N PHE A 47 5.45 -0.61 2.55
CA PHE A 47 6.48 0.31 2.05
C PHE A 47 7.89 -0.26 2.25
N ASP A 48 8.17 -0.83 3.42
CA ASP A 48 9.44 -1.50 3.69
C ASP A 48 9.64 -2.73 2.79
N ALA A 49 8.58 -3.48 2.54
CA ALA A 49 8.61 -4.60 1.61
C ALA A 49 8.97 -4.13 0.19
N ALA A 50 8.38 -3.03 -0.29
CA ALA A 50 8.67 -2.47 -1.60
C ALA A 50 10.08 -1.86 -1.70
N ALA A 51 10.61 -1.25 -0.62
CA ALA A 51 11.89 -0.58 -0.60
C ALA A 51 13.07 -1.53 -0.32
N PHE A 52 12.87 -2.52 0.55
CA PHE A 52 13.94 -3.37 1.11
C PHE A 52 13.67 -4.88 0.94
N ASN A 53 12.62 -5.25 0.22
CA ASN A 53 12.19 -6.64 0.03
C ASN A 53 11.92 -7.40 1.35
N LYS A 54 11.49 -6.68 2.40
CA LYS A 54 11.12 -7.31 3.68
C LYS A 54 9.89 -8.20 3.51
N LYS A 55 9.83 -9.26 4.32
CA LYS A 55 8.68 -10.16 4.37
C LYS A 55 7.64 -9.67 5.38
N ILE A 56 6.39 -9.97 5.09
CA ILE A 56 5.23 -9.67 5.94
C ILE A 56 4.45 -10.96 6.10
N TYR A 57 4.44 -11.49 7.31
CA TYR A 57 3.72 -12.70 7.66
C TYR A 57 2.45 -12.31 8.40
N ILE A 58 1.29 -12.67 7.84
CA ILE A 58 -0.01 -12.41 8.45
C ILE A 58 -0.63 -13.75 8.83
N VAL A 59 -0.65 -14.06 10.12
CA VAL A 59 -1.25 -15.28 10.65
C VAL A 59 -2.71 -15.02 10.97
N VAL A 60 -3.60 -15.77 10.36
CA VAL A 60 -5.04 -15.64 10.52
C VAL A 60 -5.63 -16.85 11.24
N PRO A 61 -6.69 -16.66 12.05
CA PRO A 61 -7.35 -17.78 12.72
C PRO A 61 -8.02 -18.69 11.67
N TYR A 62 -7.98 -20.01 11.96
CA TYR A 62 -8.64 -21.00 11.10
C TYR A 62 -10.12 -21.08 11.43
N ASN A 63 -10.95 -20.38 10.67
CA ASN A 63 -12.40 -20.37 10.81
C ASN A 63 -13.09 -20.17 9.45
N GLU A 64 -14.43 -20.22 9.44
CA GLU A 64 -15.25 -20.05 8.24
C GLU A 64 -15.12 -18.69 7.54
N ASN A 65 -14.70 -17.64 8.27
CA ASN A 65 -14.51 -16.30 7.75
C ASN A 65 -13.09 -16.01 7.25
N MET A 66 -12.16 -16.96 7.39
CA MET A 66 -10.74 -16.77 7.07
C MET A 66 -10.53 -16.21 5.66
N ASP A 67 -11.12 -16.81 4.64
CA ASP A 67 -11.01 -16.36 3.25
C ASP A 67 -11.49 -14.93 3.06
N LYS A 68 -12.60 -14.61 3.72
CA LYS A 68 -13.20 -13.29 3.69
C LYS A 68 -12.28 -12.24 4.33
N VAL A 69 -11.70 -12.58 5.48
CA VAL A 69 -10.72 -11.71 6.19
C VAL A 69 -9.48 -11.48 5.34
N ILE A 70 -8.87 -12.53 4.77
CA ILE A 70 -7.69 -12.42 3.89
C ILE A 70 -7.98 -11.49 2.70
N LYS A 71 -9.10 -11.72 2.00
CA LYS A 71 -9.51 -10.88 0.87
C LYS A 71 -9.78 -9.44 1.28
N GLY A 72 -10.37 -9.24 2.46
CA GLY A 72 -10.63 -7.92 3.03
C GLY A 72 -9.33 -7.18 3.34
N ILE A 73 -8.38 -7.82 4.02
CA ILE A 73 -7.07 -7.24 4.30
C ILE A 73 -6.38 -6.85 2.99
N LEU A 74 -6.33 -7.74 2.00
CA LEU A 74 -5.72 -7.45 0.70
C LEU A 74 -6.42 -6.30 -0.02
N LYS A 75 -7.77 -6.28 -0.05
CA LYS A 75 -8.56 -5.20 -0.67
C LYS A 75 -8.12 -3.84 -0.12
N TYR A 76 -8.13 -3.69 1.20
CA TYR A 76 -7.85 -2.40 1.84
C TYR A 76 -6.36 -2.06 1.86
N LEU A 77 -5.45 -3.04 2.01
CA LEU A 77 -4.01 -2.80 1.86
C LEU A 77 -3.69 -2.28 0.46
N TYR A 78 -4.15 -2.95 -0.59
CA TYR A 78 -3.89 -2.50 -1.96
C TYR A 78 -4.58 -1.16 -2.26
N ARG A 79 -5.74 -0.88 -1.66
CA ARG A 79 -6.37 0.44 -1.75
C ARG A 79 -5.54 1.53 -1.07
N ALA A 80 -4.90 1.22 0.05
CA ALA A 80 -4.08 2.16 0.82
C ALA A 80 -2.71 2.46 0.17
N LEU A 81 -2.24 1.61 -0.75
CA LEU A 81 -0.90 1.72 -1.33
C LEU A 81 -0.92 2.47 -2.67
N PRO A 82 0.06 3.37 -2.94
CA PRO A 82 0.30 3.95 -4.27
C PRO A 82 0.59 2.87 -5.31
N PHE A 83 0.28 3.13 -6.59
CA PHE A 83 0.47 2.15 -7.66
C PHE A 83 1.92 1.68 -7.82
N ALA A 84 2.88 2.58 -7.58
CA ALA A 84 4.29 2.26 -7.63
C ALA A 84 4.68 1.22 -6.57
N VAL A 85 4.11 1.31 -5.35
CA VAL A 85 4.31 0.34 -4.26
C VAL A 85 3.56 -0.95 -4.55
N ARG A 86 2.28 -0.88 -4.98
CA ARG A 86 1.47 -2.07 -5.33
C ARG A 86 2.17 -3.01 -6.30
N ARG A 87 2.88 -2.46 -7.29
CA ARG A 87 3.59 -3.25 -8.31
C ARG A 87 4.81 -4.01 -7.78
N LYS A 88 5.32 -3.62 -6.60
CA LYS A 88 6.49 -4.23 -5.99
C LYS A 88 6.16 -5.23 -4.88
N VAL A 89 4.93 -5.21 -4.38
CA VAL A 89 4.49 -6.05 -3.26
C VAL A 89 3.64 -7.19 -3.80
N GLY A 90 4.22 -8.38 -3.84
CA GLY A 90 3.49 -9.61 -4.18
C GLY A 90 2.92 -10.30 -2.94
N PHE A 91 1.87 -11.11 -3.13
CA PHE A 91 1.25 -11.85 -2.02
C PHE A 91 0.93 -13.30 -2.37
N THR A 92 0.77 -14.12 -1.33
CA THR A 92 0.18 -15.46 -1.41
C THR A 92 -0.79 -15.67 -0.26
N THR A 93 -1.90 -16.36 -0.54
CA THR A 93 -3.03 -16.46 0.40
C THR A 93 -2.98 -17.66 1.32
N TYR A 94 -2.17 -18.68 0.99
CA TYR A 94 -2.10 -19.90 1.79
C TYR A 94 -0.70 -20.49 1.76
N VAL A 95 0.00 -20.37 2.86
CA VAL A 95 1.32 -20.99 3.05
C VAL A 95 1.31 -21.79 4.36
N LYS A 96 1.82 -23.00 4.33
CA LYS A 96 1.87 -23.87 5.52
C LYS A 96 2.92 -23.42 6.53
N GLN A 97 3.96 -22.79 6.04
CA GLN A 97 5.08 -22.26 6.84
C GLN A 97 5.72 -21.10 6.08
N PRO A 98 6.39 -20.16 6.77
CA PRO A 98 7.11 -19.08 6.12
C PRO A 98 8.04 -19.56 5.01
N GLU A 99 7.96 -18.95 3.81
CA GLU A 99 8.77 -19.30 2.65
C GLU A 99 9.55 -18.08 2.16
N ILE A 100 10.77 -18.30 1.65
CA ILE A 100 11.59 -17.25 1.05
C ILE A 100 11.38 -17.30 -0.47
N LYS A 101 10.42 -16.52 -0.98
CA LYS A 101 10.19 -16.32 -2.42
C LYS A 101 10.44 -14.87 -2.77
N GLU A 102 11.34 -14.59 -3.71
CA GLU A 102 11.76 -13.21 -4.04
C GLU A 102 10.61 -12.28 -4.43
N SER A 103 9.63 -12.77 -5.17
CA SER A 103 8.49 -11.98 -5.67
C SER A 103 7.29 -11.91 -4.73
N ILE A 104 7.32 -12.62 -3.59
CA ILE A 104 6.23 -12.66 -2.62
C ILE A 104 6.68 -11.98 -1.34
N ASN A 105 6.03 -10.88 -0.99
CA ASN A 105 6.33 -10.13 0.23
C ASN A 105 5.32 -10.42 1.34
N ILE A 106 4.03 -10.56 1.00
CA ILE A 106 2.96 -10.83 1.97
C ILE A 106 2.60 -12.31 1.90
N GLU A 107 2.71 -12.98 3.02
CA GLU A 107 2.32 -14.38 3.18
C GLU A 107 1.23 -14.51 4.24
N PHE A 108 0.07 -15.04 3.83
CA PHE A 108 -0.97 -15.41 4.77
C PHE A 108 -0.76 -16.85 5.23
N LEU A 109 -0.66 -17.00 6.55
CA LEU A 109 -0.43 -18.25 7.23
C LEU A 109 -1.62 -18.60 8.13
N LEU A 110 -1.78 -19.88 8.41
CA LEU A 110 -2.76 -20.34 9.38
C LEU A 110 -2.22 -20.25 10.80
N GLU A 111 -3.13 -20.13 11.74
CA GLU A 111 -2.85 -20.25 13.16
C GLU A 111 -1.90 -21.42 13.46
N GLY A 112 -0.89 -21.21 14.31
CA GLY A 112 0.12 -22.18 14.65
C GLY A 112 1.18 -22.49 13.59
N SER A 113 1.18 -21.82 12.43
CA SER A 113 2.19 -22.00 11.37
C SER A 113 3.56 -21.46 11.78
N ILE A 114 3.63 -20.42 12.60
CA ILE A 114 4.87 -19.87 13.14
C ILE A 114 5.09 -20.41 14.56
N LYS A 115 5.78 -21.53 14.67
CA LYS A 115 6.08 -22.13 15.97
C LYS A 115 7.21 -21.44 16.73
N ARG A 116 8.12 -20.79 16.01
CA ARG A 116 9.28 -20.05 16.53
C ARG A 116 9.65 -18.92 15.60
N LEU A 117 10.02 -17.80 16.17
CA LEU A 117 10.60 -16.67 15.43
C LEU A 117 12.06 -17.02 15.08
N THR A 118 12.29 -17.68 13.95
CA THR A 118 13.64 -17.92 13.39
C THR A 118 14.27 -16.60 12.94
N GLN A 119 15.58 -16.58 12.66
CA GLN A 119 16.25 -15.37 12.17
C GLN A 119 15.64 -14.87 10.86
N ASP A 120 15.26 -15.77 9.96
CA ASP A 120 14.62 -15.41 8.69
C ASP A 120 13.24 -14.76 8.90
N VAL A 121 12.44 -15.27 9.84
CA VAL A 121 11.14 -14.69 10.19
C VAL A 121 11.33 -13.32 10.88
N LYS A 122 12.35 -13.18 11.75
CA LYS A 122 12.69 -11.93 12.43
C LYS A 122 13.23 -10.86 11.49
N ALA A 123 13.75 -11.22 10.32
CA ALA A 123 14.14 -10.27 9.30
C ALA A 123 12.94 -9.56 8.64
N GLY A 124 11.73 -10.08 8.82
CA GLY A 124 10.45 -9.51 8.36
C GLY A 124 9.59 -8.98 9.51
N TYR A 125 8.31 -8.83 9.22
CA TYR A 125 7.27 -8.44 10.17
C TYR A 125 6.28 -9.58 10.35
N VAL A 126 5.81 -9.80 11.57
CA VAL A 126 4.79 -10.81 11.89
C VAL A 126 3.58 -10.12 12.49
N PHE A 127 2.45 -10.30 11.86
CA PHE A 127 1.13 -9.90 12.34
C PHE A 127 0.34 -11.17 12.66
N ASP A 128 0.54 -11.72 13.85
CA ASP A 128 -0.24 -12.87 14.32
C ASP A 128 -1.57 -12.37 14.89
N ILE A 129 -2.56 -12.32 14.01
CA ILE A 129 -3.91 -11.87 14.34
C ILE A 129 -4.63 -12.92 15.17
N ALA A 130 -4.32 -14.21 14.96
CA ALA A 130 -4.95 -15.32 15.67
C ALA A 130 -4.66 -15.26 17.18
N ASP A 131 -3.41 -15.00 17.53
CA ASP A 131 -2.94 -14.93 18.93
C ASP A 131 -2.76 -13.50 19.45
N ASN A 132 -3.13 -12.48 18.64
CA ASN A 132 -2.89 -11.06 18.93
C ASN A 132 -1.44 -10.76 19.34
N ASN A 133 -0.48 -11.35 18.62
CA ASN A 133 0.94 -11.26 18.91
C ASN A 133 1.69 -10.70 17.68
N PHE A 134 2.37 -9.56 17.85
CA PHE A 134 3.00 -8.84 16.75
C PHE A 134 4.51 -8.72 16.96
N TYR A 135 5.29 -9.01 15.89
CA TYR A 135 6.72 -8.76 15.86
C TYR A 135 6.99 -7.73 14.77
N LEU A 136 7.27 -6.49 15.19
CA LEU A 136 7.36 -5.30 14.34
C LEU A 136 8.70 -4.57 14.51
N GLU A 137 9.79 -5.30 14.79
CA GLU A 137 11.10 -4.70 15.02
C GLU A 137 11.56 -3.89 13.79
N GLY A 138 11.86 -2.61 14.04
CA GLY A 138 12.33 -1.67 13.03
C GLY A 138 11.25 -1.13 12.09
N ILE A 139 9.97 -1.28 12.44
CA ILE A 139 8.90 -0.57 11.74
C ILE A 139 8.98 0.93 12.05
N ASP A 140 8.62 1.78 11.09
CA ASP A 140 8.61 3.21 11.28
C ASP A 140 7.48 3.63 12.24
N GLU A 141 7.84 4.09 13.44
CA GLU A 141 6.88 4.53 14.46
C GLU A 141 6.45 5.98 14.29
N ARG A 142 7.10 6.74 13.37
CA ARG A 142 6.77 8.14 13.15
C ARG A 142 5.35 8.31 12.66
N HIS A 143 4.77 9.46 12.98
CA HIS A 143 3.53 9.92 12.39
C HIS A 143 3.78 10.39 10.95
N HIS A 144 2.87 10.04 10.03
CA HIS A 144 2.96 10.37 8.62
C HIS A 144 1.65 11.01 8.14
N ILE A 145 1.74 12.20 7.54
CA ILE A 145 0.59 12.93 6.97
C ILE A 145 -0.04 12.10 5.84
N PHE A 146 0.79 11.39 5.07
CA PHE A 146 0.31 10.50 4.03
C PHE A 146 -0.57 9.37 4.59
N ILE A 147 -0.18 8.77 5.71
CA ILE A 147 -0.99 7.72 6.36
C ILE A 147 -2.34 8.27 6.82
N ASP A 148 -2.36 9.47 7.40
CA ASP A 148 -3.62 10.13 7.78
C ASP A 148 -4.50 10.41 6.57
N PHE A 149 -3.92 10.94 5.49
CA PHE A 149 -4.63 11.17 4.24
C PHE A 149 -5.27 9.88 3.70
N VAL A 150 -4.49 8.79 3.65
CA VAL A 150 -4.97 7.48 3.19
C VAL A 150 -6.11 6.98 4.08
N MET A 151 -5.93 6.99 5.40
CA MET A 151 -6.96 6.47 6.33
C MET A 151 -8.25 7.30 6.31
N ASN A 152 -8.15 8.61 6.12
CA ASN A 152 -9.32 9.49 6.00
C ASN A 152 -10.08 9.33 4.68
N ASN A 153 -9.42 8.78 3.64
CA ASN A 153 -9.99 8.58 2.31
C ASN A 153 -10.10 7.11 1.93
N ILE A 154 -9.92 6.17 2.87
CA ILE A 154 -9.83 4.72 2.55
C ILE A 154 -11.09 4.18 1.87
N GLU A 155 -12.26 4.76 2.14
CA GLU A 155 -13.52 4.41 1.48
C GLU A 155 -13.76 5.21 0.19
N ASN A 156 -13.00 6.28 -0.05
CA ASN A 156 -13.07 7.08 -1.26
C ASN A 156 -11.96 6.67 -2.25
N GLU A 157 -12.19 5.54 -2.94
CA GLU A 157 -11.23 4.98 -3.89
C GLU A 157 -10.87 5.95 -5.00
N GLN A 158 -11.81 6.78 -5.45
CA GLN A 158 -11.56 7.77 -6.49
C GLN A 158 -10.54 8.81 -6.02
N ALA A 159 -10.72 9.38 -4.82
CA ALA A 159 -9.79 10.37 -4.27
C ALA A 159 -8.37 9.80 -4.08
N LEU A 160 -8.27 8.55 -3.60
CA LEU A 160 -6.98 7.87 -3.47
C LEU A 160 -6.32 7.65 -4.83
N ASN A 161 -7.06 7.16 -5.81
CA ASN A 161 -6.52 6.89 -7.14
C ASN A 161 -6.07 8.17 -7.85
N GLU A 162 -6.84 9.26 -7.76
CA GLU A 162 -6.46 10.56 -8.31
C GLU A 162 -5.17 11.09 -7.67
N PHE A 163 -5.03 10.98 -6.35
CA PHE A 163 -3.80 11.34 -5.65
C PHE A 163 -2.62 10.45 -6.08
N PHE A 164 -2.80 9.14 -6.13
CA PHE A 164 -1.73 8.21 -6.48
C PHE A 164 -1.22 8.38 -7.90
N ILE A 165 -2.10 8.66 -8.88
CA ILE A 165 -1.69 8.97 -10.25
C ILE A 165 -0.75 10.17 -10.27
N GLN A 166 -1.11 11.25 -9.55
CA GLN A 166 -0.31 12.46 -9.52
C GLN A 166 1.00 12.27 -8.74
N ALA A 167 0.93 11.60 -7.57
CA ALA A 167 2.09 11.37 -6.72
C ALA A 167 3.13 10.47 -7.40
N ASP A 168 2.71 9.38 -8.05
CA ASP A 168 3.61 8.46 -8.73
C ASP A 168 4.31 9.07 -9.95
N ASN A 169 3.74 10.14 -10.55
CA ASN A 169 4.41 10.90 -11.62
C ASN A 169 5.53 11.80 -11.11
N VAL A 170 5.44 12.23 -9.85
CA VAL A 170 6.42 13.13 -9.21
C VAL A 170 7.51 12.36 -8.46
N CYS A 171 7.19 11.18 -7.94
CA CYS A 171 8.12 10.35 -7.19
C CYS A 171 9.22 9.77 -8.08
N SER A 172 10.47 9.84 -7.62
CA SER A 172 11.59 9.16 -8.29
C SER A 172 11.38 7.64 -8.23
N ARG A 173 11.78 6.93 -9.30
CA ARG A 173 11.48 5.50 -9.51
C ARG A 173 12.34 4.53 -8.69
N GLU A 174 13.28 5.00 -7.88
CA GLU A 174 14.30 4.13 -7.28
C GLU A 174 13.90 3.56 -5.91
N LYS A 175 13.38 4.36 -5.00
CA LYS A 175 12.93 3.91 -3.68
C LYS A 175 11.66 4.64 -3.28
N PHE A 176 10.62 3.89 -2.98
CA PHE A 176 9.34 4.44 -2.53
C PHE A 176 9.29 4.40 -1.00
N THR A 177 9.42 5.55 -0.36
CA THR A 177 9.29 5.71 1.10
C THR A 177 8.07 6.55 1.43
N ILE A 178 7.53 6.40 2.62
CA ILE A 178 6.36 7.18 3.07
C ILE A 178 6.70 8.67 3.08
N ASP A 179 7.93 9.04 3.47
CA ASP A 179 8.40 10.43 3.50
C ASP A 179 8.29 11.14 2.13
N MET A 180 8.40 10.40 1.02
CA MET A 180 8.22 10.98 -0.32
C MET A 180 6.78 11.46 -0.52
N TYR A 181 5.81 10.68 -0.07
CA TYR A 181 4.39 11.02 -0.15
C TYR A 181 4.00 12.09 0.87
N ASP A 182 4.61 12.09 2.07
CA ASP A 182 4.48 13.19 3.03
C ASP A 182 4.94 14.52 2.44
N ASN A 183 6.09 14.54 1.75
CA ASN A 183 6.62 15.74 1.10
C ASN A 183 5.74 16.25 -0.05
N ILE A 184 4.97 15.39 -0.71
CA ILE A 184 4.00 15.80 -1.72
C ILE A 184 2.80 16.49 -1.07
N LEU A 185 2.32 15.94 0.05
CA LEU A 185 1.18 16.49 0.79
C LEU A 185 1.52 17.78 1.53
N CYS A 186 2.73 17.89 2.04
CA CYS A 186 3.22 19.05 2.78
C CYS A 186 4.62 19.45 2.28
N PRO A 187 4.72 20.16 1.14
CA PRO A 187 6.02 20.64 0.64
C PRO A 187 6.65 21.54 1.69
N SER A 188 7.74 21.08 2.29
CA SER A 188 8.52 21.92 3.21
C SER A 188 9.06 23.13 2.43
N SER A 189 8.78 24.35 2.90
CA SER A 189 9.22 25.63 2.33
C SER A 189 10.76 25.84 2.36
N LYS A 190 11.54 24.80 2.60
CA LYS A 190 13.00 24.85 2.71
C LYS A 190 13.77 24.64 1.41
N ASN A 191 13.11 24.40 0.28
CA ASN A 191 13.78 24.16 -1.01
C ASN A 191 13.81 25.37 -1.96
N GLU A 192 13.46 26.58 -1.51
CA GLU A 192 13.49 27.78 -2.36
C GLU A 192 14.85 28.52 -2.40
N GLU A 193 15.84 28.12 -1.58
CA GLU A 193 17.11 28.86 -1.51
C GLU A 193 18.34 28.27 -2.23
N VAL A 194 18.20 27.17 -2.97
CA VAL A 194 19.33 26.63 -3.76
C VAL A 194 18.88 26.26 -5.15
N LYS A 195 18.86 27.20 -6.08
CA LYS A 195 19.15 27.04 -7.52
C LYS A 195 18.79 28.28 -8.34
N GLU A 196 19.53 29.37 -8.11
CA GLU A 196 19.87 30.31 -9.18
C GLU A 196 21.24 29.91 -9.70
N SER A 197 21.33 29.00 -10.60
CA SER A 197 22.34 28.83 -11.65
C SER A 197 22.37 27.42 -12.18
N THR A 198 21.64 27.16 -13.22
CA THR A 198 22.04 26.42 -14.43
C THR A 198 20.80 26.07 -15.24
N MET A 199 20.61 26.78 -16.34
CA MET A 199 19.60 26.55 -17.37
C MET A 199 19.76 25.14 -17.97
N CYS A 200 18.65 24.44 -18.16
CA CYS A 200 18.28 23.78 -19.42
C CYS A 200 16.91 23.09 -19.32
N MET A 201 16.02 23.47 -20.12
CA MET A 201 14.88 22.92 -20.92
C MET A 201 14.03 21.71 -20.46
N GLU A 202 14.13 21.17 -19.26
CA GLU A 202 13.25 20.07 -18.79
C GLU A 202 12.32 20.48 -17.62
N GLU A 203 12.29 21.76 -17.24
CA GLU A 203 11.61 22.21 -16.01
C GLU A 203 10.11 22.47 -16.16
N ASN A 204 9.56 22.60 -17.38
CA ASN A 204 8.16 23.07 -17.55
C ASN A 204 7.10 22.00 -17.21
N GLU A 205 7.34 20.74 -17.50
CA GLU A 205 6.34 19.67 -17.17
C GLU A 205 6.24 19.39 -15.68
N GLN A 206 7.36 19.42 -14.95
CA GLN A 206 7.35 19.13 -13.50
C GLN A 206 6.73 20.28 -12.67
N VAL A 207 6.88 21.53 -13.11
CA VAL A 207 6.28 22.69 -12.43
C VAL A 207 4.76 22.71 -12.62
N GLU A 208 4.27 22.36 -13.80
CA GLU A 208 2.84 22.29 -14.09
C GLU A 208 2.15 21.17 -13.31
N HIS A 209 2.78 20.00 -13.17
CA HIS A 209 2.30 18.90 -12.33
C HIS A 209 2.26 19.23 -10.84
N LYS A 210 3.27 19.94 -10.30
CA LYS A 210 3.26 20.41 -8.90
C LYS A 210 2.15 21.43 -8.63
N HIS A 211 1.89 22.35 -9.55
CA HIS A 211 0.82 23.34 -9.40
C HIS A 211 -0.56 22.67 -9.41
N ASN A 212 -0.78 21.72 -10.31
CA ASN A 212 -2.01 20.94 -10.39
C ASN A 212 -2.25 20.10 -9.12
N LEU A 213 -1.20 19.52 -8.54
CA LEU A 213 -1.29 18.73 -7.31
C LEU A 213 -1.66 19.61 -6.10
N VAL A 214 -1.02 20.77 -5.94
CA VAL A 214 -1.35 21.73 -4.86
C VAL A 214 -2.78 22.26 -5.00
N TYR A 215 -3.25 22.54 -6.22
CA TYR A 215 -4.63 22.94 -6.47
C TYR A 215 -5.62 21.83 -6.15
N PHE A 216 -5.31 20.59 -6.52
CA PHE A 216 -6.12 19.41 -6.22
C PHE A 216 -6.23 19.15 -4.72
N LEU A 217 -5.11 19.22 -4.00
CA LEU A 217 -5.07 19.07 -2.56
C LEU A 217 -5.88 20.17 -1.85
N LYS A 218 -5.77 21.41 -2.29
CA LYS A 218 -6.61 22.52 -1.76
C LYS A 218 -8.10 22.23 -1.98
N LYS A 219 -8.50 21.69 -3.12
CA LYS A 219 -9.90 21.34 -3.42
C LYS A 219 -10.39 20.19 -2.53
N LEU A 220 -9.56 19.18 -2.25
CA LEU A 220 -9.89 18.06 -1.36
C LEU A 220 -10.05 18.49 0.12
N PHE A 221 -9.25 19.46 0.58
CA PHE A 221 -9.28 19.92 1.97
C PHE A 221 -10.25 21.06 2.24
N LEU A 222 -10.61 21.87 1.22
CA LEU A 222 -11.51 23.03 1.38
C LEU A 222 -13.00 22.70 1.16
N ASN A 223 -13.36 21.54 0.62
CA ASN A 223 -14.75 21.12 0.40
C ASN A 223 -15.31 20.26 1.57
N LYS A 224 -14.80 20.41 2.78
CA LYS A 224 -15.34 19.76 4.01
C LYS A 224 -16.01 20.80 4.92
N ASP A 225 -16.95 21.59 4.35
CA ASP A 225 -17.96 22.36 5.11
C ASP A 225 -19.37 21.91 4.70
#